data_c641d20dfa5e0009cb9673c4987f0f46
#
_entry.id   c641d20dfa5e0009cb9673c4987f0f46
#
_cell.length_a   1.000
_cell.length_b   1.000
_cell.length_c   1.000
_cell.angle_alpha   90.00
_cell.angle_beta   90.00
_cell.angle_gamma   90.00
#
_symmetry.space_group_name_H-M   'P 1'
#
loop_
_entity.id
_entity.type
_entity.pdbx_description
1 polymer ?
#
loop_
_entity_poly.entity_id
_entity_poly.type
_entity_poly.pdbx_seq_one_letter_code
_entity_poly.pdbx_strand_id
1 'polypeptide(L)'
;MHRLFIAIVVLSGVIALAQREARRDPPAPTDKTMAWSAAEMAAVNQQMASTKELTHRFIGEKNYNMEVRRLVGKQPILQHGKKSDFMVIQDGEGTFMSGGTLVGGKPGGEDQGDIRGESIQGGVSRVLKPGDVMFVPAGLPHGFVETKDHVTFVMVRFDVR
;
A
#
# COMPACT_ATOMS: atom_id res chain seq x y z
N MET A 1 -14.35 -3.46 -47.55
CA MET A 1 -14.20 -4.01 -46.20
C MET A 1 -13.02 -3.47 -45.38
N HIS A 2 -12.32 -2.37 -45.79
CA HIS A 2 -11.07 -1.87 -45.14
C HIS A 2 -11.27 -0.67 -44.17
N ARG A 3 -12.50 -0.13 -44.06
CA ARG A 3 -12.72 1.06 -43.21
C ARG A 3 -13.15 0.76 -41.76
N LEU A 4 -13.56 -0.48 -41.47
CA LEU A 4 -14.06 -0.85 -40.12
C LEU A 4 -12.93 -1.16 -39.13
N PHE A 5 -11.76 -1.60 -39.61
CA PHE A 5 -10.64 -1.96 -38.74
C PHE A 5 -9.90 -0.77 -38.13
N ILE A 6 -9.86 0.39 -38.81
CA ILE A 6 -9.14 1.58 -38.34
C ILE A 6 -9.87 2.24 -37.15
N ALA A 7 -11.21 2.24 -37.12
CA ALA A 7 -11.99 2.82 -36.03
C ALA A 7 -11.84 2.05 -34.71
N ILE A 8 -11.71 0.73 -34.75
CA ILE A 8 -11.56 -0.11 -33.55
C ILE A 8 -10.20 0.09 -32.89
N VAL A 9 -9.13 0.26 -33.67
CA VAL A 9 -7.77 0.46 -33.15
C VAL A 9 -7.62 1.83 -32.48
N VAL A 10 -8.23 2.87 -33.04
CA VAL A 10 -8.19 4.23 -32.47
C VAL A 10 -8.98 4.30 -31.18
N LEU A 11 -10.16 3.67 -31.11
CA LEU A 11 -10.99 3.65 -29.89
C LEU A 11 -10.31 2.90 -28.74
N SER A 12 -9.64 1.77 -29.05
CA SER A 12 -8.88 1.00 -28.06
C SER A 12 -7.67 1.78 -27.51
N GLY A 13 -7.02 2.58 -28.34
CA GLY A 13 -5.90 3.42 -27.91
C GLY A 13 -6.32 4.58 -27.00
N VAL A 14 -7.44 5.20 -27.27
CA VAL A 14 -7.98 6.31 -26.45
C VAL A 14 -8.44 5.80 -25.07
N ILE A 15 -9.11 4.65 -25.02
CA ILE A 15 -9.55 4.03 -23.77
C ILE A 15 -8.32 3.62 -22.92
N ALA A 16 -7.29 3.06 -23.51
CA ALA A 16 -6.06 2.67 -22.81
C ALA A 16 -5.30 3.88 -22.26
N LEU A 17 -5.26 5.00 -22.97
CA LEU A 17 -4.65 6.26 -22.53
C LEU A 17 -5.44 6.87 -21.37
N ALA A 18 -6.75 6.94 -21.46
CA ALA A 18 -7.62 7.45 -20.39
C ALA A 18 -7.53 6.58 -19.13
N GLN A 19 -7.45 5.26 -19.27
CA GLN A 19 -7.23 4.35 -18.13
C GLN A 19 -5.83 4.50 -17.51
N ARG A 20 -4.83 4.88 -18.28
CA ARG A 20 -3.48 5.13 -17.79
C ARG A 20 -3.36 6.46 -17.05
N GLU A 21 -4.10 7.48 -17.46
CA GLU A 21 -4.20 8.77 -16.75
C GLU A 21 -4.99 8.64 -15.43
N ALA A 22 -6.05 7.84 -15.41
CA ALA A 22 -6.84 7.57 -14.20
C ALA A 22 -6.09 6.78 -13.11
N ARG A 23 -4.89 6.23 -13.42
CA ARG A 23 -4.03 5.47 -12.48
C ARG A 23 -2.88 6.30 -11.91
N ARG A 24 -2.80 7.59 -12.22
CA ARG A 24 -1.78 8.43 -11.59
C ARG A 24 -2.18 8.73 -10.16
N ASP A 25 -1.25 8.48 -9.25
CA ASP A 25 -1.42 8.82 -7.85
C ASP A 25 -1.63 10.33 -7.71
N PRO A 26 -2.50 10.77 -6.79
CA PRO A 26 -2.71 12.19 -6.55
C PRO A 26 -1.39 12.85 -6.10
N PRO A 27 -0.93 13.94 -6.76
CA PRO A 27 0.26 14.66 -6.32
C PRO A 27 -0.02 15.41 -5.02
N ALA A 28 1.05 15.66 -4.25
CA ALA A 28 0.95 16.50 -3.08
C ALA A 28 0.66 17.96 -3.49
N PRO A 29 -0.27 18.65 -2.83
CA PRO A 29 -0.47 20.08 -3.05
C PRO A 29 0.74 20.88 -2.51
N THR A 30 1.07 21.96 -3.17
CA THR A 30 2.17 22.85 -2.78
C THR A 30 1.71 24.17 -2.18
N ASP A 31 0.42 24.45 -2.21
CA ASP A 31 -0.19 25.75 -1.90
C ASP A 31 -1.26 25.69 -0.79
N LYS A 32 -1.55 24.51 -0.27
CA LYS A 32 -2.58 24.31 0.76
C LYS A 32 -2.30 23.13 1.66
N THR A 33 -2.84 23.18 2.86
CA THR A 33 -2.90 22.04 3.77
C THR A 33 -3.96 21.04 3.30
N MET A 34 -3.64 19.76 3.36
CA MET A 34 -4.64 18.69 3.28
C MET A 34 -5.00 18.23 4.69
N ALA A 35 -6.28 18.00 4.91
CA ALA A 35 -6.78 17.47 6.18
C ALA A 35 -7.91 16.49 5.91
N TRP A 36 -7.94 15.42 6.63
CA TRP A 36 -9.01 14.43 6.61
C TRP A 36 -9.56 14.27 8.03
N SER A 37 -10.81 14.59 8.22
CA SER A 37 -11.51 14.39 9.47
C SER A 37 -11.67 12.89 9.79
N ALA A 38 -11.94 12.56 11.04
CA ALA A 38 -12.24 11.18 11.43
C ALA A 38 -13.43 10.59 10.65
N ALA A 39 -14.43 11.41 10.32
CA ALA A 39 -15.59 10.98 9.53
C ALA A 39 -15.21 10.64 8.07
N GLU A 40 -14.37 11.44 7.43
CA GLU A 40 -13.86 11.15 6.08
C GLU A 40 -13.01 9.89 6.06
N MET A 41 -12.15 9.69 7.06
CA MET A 41 -11.36 8.45 7.19
C MET A 41 -12.25 7.22 7.39
N ALA A 42 -13.30 7.34 8.20
CA ALA A 42 -14.27 6.26 8.38
C ALA A 42 -15.02 5.95 7.07
N ALA A 43 -15.39 6.97 6.28
CA ALA A 43 -16.01 6.77 4.96
C ALA A 43 -15.08 6.05 3.97
N VAL A 44 -13.79 6.40 3.94
CA VAL A 44 -12.77 5.69 3.14
C VAL A 44 -12.70 4.21 3.56
N ASN A 45 -12.64 3.92 4.86
CA ASN A 45 -12.58 2.54 5.36
C ASN A 45 -13.83 1.72 4.98
N GLN A 46 -15.03 2.33 5.04
CA GLN A 46 -16.28 1.70 4.61
C GLN A 46 -16.30 1.45 3.10
N GLN A 47 -15.86 2.42 2.30
CA GLN A 47 -15.74 2.26 0.85
C GLN A 47 -14.80 1.11 0.51
N MET A 48 -13.58 1.07 1.09
CA MET A 48 -12.61 0.00 0.85
C MET A 48 -13.17 -1.37 1.23
N ALA A 49 -13.92 -1.47 2.32
CA ALA A 49 -14.57 -2.72 2.73
C ALA A 49 -15.62 -3.18 1.71
N SER A 50 -16.44 -2.26 1.20
CA SER A 50 -17.52 -2.57 0.25
C SER A 50 -17.01 -2.91 -1.15
N THR A 51 -15.98 -2.21 -1.62
CA THR A 51 -15.37 -2.42 -2.94
C THR A 51 -14.28 -3.49 -2.97
N LYS A 52 -13.86 -3.98 -1.79
CA LYS A 52 -12.70 -4.85 -1.59
C LYS A 52 -11.39 -4.23 -2.06
N GLU A 53 -11.31 -2.91 -2.06
CA GLU A 53 -10.11 -2.16 -2.37
C GLU A 53 -9.07 -2.37 -1.25
N LEU A 54 -7.83 -2.66 -1.63
CA LEU A 54 -6.75 -2.92 -0.67
C LEU A 54 -5.92 -1.67 -0.35
N THR A 55 -5.98 -0.67 -1.21
CA THR A 55 -5.19 0.57 -1.09
C THR A 55 -5.99 1.76 -1.57
N HIS A 56 -6.13 2.76 -0.72
CA HIS A 56 -6.67 4.07 -1.08
C HIS A 56 -5.58 5.12 -0.89
N ARG A 57 -5.08 5.68 -1.99
CA ARG A 57 -3.94 6.61 -1.98
C ARG A 57 -4.40 8.05 -1.95
N PHE A 58 -3.93 8.80 -0.96
CA PHE A 58 -4.19 10.24 -0.82
C PHE A 58 -3.13 11.09 -1.53
N ILE A 59 -1.86 10.65 -1.44
CA ILE A 59 -0.71 11.33 -2.02
C ILE A 59 0.23 10.27 -2.58
N GLY A 60 0.71 10.48 -3.81
CA GLY A 60 1.73 9.65 -4.43
C GLY A 60 2.81 10.50 -5.08
N GLU A 61 3.97 10.58 -4.43
CA GLU A 61 5.15 11.27 -4.91
C GLU A 61 6.30 10.28 -5.12
N LYS A 62 7.33 10.71 -5.82
CA LYS A 62 8.49 9.86 -6.14
C LYS A 62 9.18 9.31 -4.88
N ASN A 63 9.29 10.13 -3.85
CA ASN A 63 10.06 9.85 -2.63
C ASN A 63 9.20 9.61 -1.39
N TYR A 64 7.89 9.78 -1.48
CA TYR A 64 6.95 9.43 -0.41
C TYR A 64 5.54 9.21 -0.95
N ASN A 65 4.75 8.46 -0.21
CA ASN A 65 3.31 8.37 -0.41
C ASN A 65 2.56 8.34 0.93
N MET A 66 1.28 8.67 0.88
CA MET A 66 0.36 8.55 2.00
C MET A 66 -0.90 7.83 1.53
N GLU A 67 -1.26 6.76 2.22
CA GLU A 67 -2.37 5.90 1.83
C GLU A 67 -3.04 5.24 3.03
N VAL A 68 -4.28 4.77 2.84
CA VAL A 68 -4.91 3.77 3.70
C VAL A 68 -4.70 2.40 3.06
N ARG A 69 -4.29 1.44 3.86
CA ARG A 69 -4.23 0.02 3.49
C ARG A 69 -5.28 -0.75 4.26
N ARG A 70 -6.00 -1.64 3.56
CA ARG A 70 -6.89 -2.63 4.18
C ARG A 70 -6.45 -4.02 3.74
N LEU A 71 -5.99 -4.81 4.69
CA LEU A 71 -5.45 -6.14 4.44
C LEU A 71 -6.35 -7.19 5.06
N VAL A 72 -6.50 -8.31 4.36
CA VAL A 72 -7.29 -9.47 4.78
C VAL A 72 -6.44 -10.73 4.65
N GLY A 73 -6.38 -11.53 5.69
CA GLY A 73 -5.59 -12.76 5.73
C GLY A 73 -4.07 -12.52 5.75
N LYS A 74 -3.33 -13.57 5.43
CA LYS A 74 -1.87 -13.53 5.35
C LYS A 74 -1.39 -12.68 4.18
N GLN A 75 -0.42 -11.82 4.42
CA GLN A 75 0.23 -11.02 3.40
C GLN A 75 1.65 -11.52 3.11
N PRO A 76 2.19 -11.26 1.90
CA PRO A 76 3.61 -11.47 1.63
C PRO A 76 4.46 -10.64 2.60
N ILE A 77 5.62 -11.15 2.96
CA ILE A 77 6.62 -10.37 3.68
C ILE A 77 7.32 -9.44 2.69
N LEU A 78 7.49 -8.20 3.09
CA LEU A 78 8.17 -7.17 2.31
C LEU A 78 9.48 -6.77 2.99
N GLN A 79 10.46 -6.40 2.19
CA GLN A 79 11.68 -5.74 2.61
C GLN A 79 11.96 -4.63 1.62
N HIS A 80 11.75 -3.38 2.05
CA HIS A 80 11.98 -2.21 1.21
C HIS A 80 13.46 -1.83 1.21
N GLY A 81 14.05 -1.67 0.02
CA GLY A 81 15.46 -1.37 -0.08
C GLY A 81 15.85 0.02 0.42
N LYS A 82 14.96 1.02 0.22
CA LYS A 82 15.24 2.44 0.50
C LYS A 82 14.13 3.17 1.25
N LYS A 83 13.00 2.54 1.49
CA LYS A 83 11.83 3.19 2.10
C LYS A 83 11.57 2.70 3.50
N SER A 84 11.24 3.62 4.38
CA SER A 84 10.70 3.36 5.71
C SER A 84 9.19 3.55 5.69
N ASP A 85 8.49 2.77 6.50
CA ASP A 85 7.05 2.86 6.70
C ASP A 85 6.73 3.41 8.08
N PHE A 86 5.82 4.36 8.14
CA PHE A 86 5.15 4.81 9.35
C PHE A 86 3.68 4.44 9.25
N MET A 87 3.16 3.72 10.24
CA MET A 87 1.80 3.21 10.24
C MET A 87 1.05 3.59 11.50
N VAL A 88 -0.25 3.90 11.34
CA VAL A 88 -1.21 4.10 12.44
C VAL A 88 -2.41 3.19 12.19
N ILE A 89 -2.64 2.23 13.09
CA ILE A 89 -3.74 1.29 12.96
C ILE A 89 -5.05 2.00 13.27
N GLN A 90 -6.03 1.85 12.39
CA GLN A 90 -7.33 2.51 12.48
C GLN A 90 -8.47 1.56 12.82
N ASP A 91 -8.44 0.35 12.29
CA ASP A 91 -9.54 -0.62 12.42
C ASP A 91 -9.04 -2.05 12.25
N GLY A 92 -9.70 -3.00 12.88
CA GLY A 92 -9.36 -4.42 12.83
C GLY A 92 -8.14 -4.78 13.68
N GLU A 93 -7.63 -5.99 13.48
CA GLU A 93 -6.53 -6.56 14.27
C GLU A 93 -5.69 -7.49 13.40
N GLY A 94 -4.37 -7.44 13.54
CA GLY A 94 -3.48 -8.33 12.82
C GLY A 94 -2.18 -8.62 13.54
N THR A 95 -1.62 -9.80 13.30
CA THR A 95 -0.30 -10.19 13.78
C THR A 95 0.73 -9.69 12.78
N PHE A 96 1.53 -8.72 13.21
CA PHE A 96 2.62 -8.14 12.43
C PHE A 96 3.94 -8.78 12.86
N MET A 97 4.75 -9.19 11.89
CA MET A 97 6.07 -9.77 12.11
C MET A 97 7.13 -8.89 11.46
N SER A 98 8.25 -8.66 12.16
CA SER A 98 9.36 -7.85 11.65
C SER A 98 10.72 -8.30 12.17
N GLY A 99 11.78 -7.93 11.43
CA GLY A 99 13.16 -8.31 11.74
C GLY A 99 13.52 -9.73 11.29
N GLY A 100 14.60 -10.26 11.82
CA GLY A 100 15.07 -11.58 11.42
C GLY A 100 15.58 -11.64 9.97
N THR A 101 15.47 -12.82 9.37
CA THR A 101 15.92 -13.11 8.01
C THR A 101 14.72 -13.42 7.10
N LEU A 102 14.65 -12.76 5.96
CA LEU A 102 13.62 -13.02 4.94
C LEU A 102 13.86 -14.39 4.28
N VAL A 103 12.84 -15.23 4.25
CA VAL A 103 12.86 -16.55 3.61
C VAL A 103 12.15 -16.49 2.27
N GLY A 104 12.73 -17.10 1.24
CA GLY A 104 12.13 -17.17 -0.11
C GLY A 104 12.09 -15.82 -0.82
N GLY A 105 13.02 -14.91 -0.48
CA GLY A 105 13.07 -13.56 -1.03
C GLY A 105 13.31 -13.54 -2.54
N LYS A 106 12.47 -12.78 -3.27
CA LYS A 106 12.61 -12.53 -4.70
C LYS A 106 12.41 -11.03 -4.97
N PRO A 107 13.08 -10.43 -5.97
CA PRO A 107 12.79 -9.07 -6.39
C PRO A 107 11.29 -8.90 -6.64
N GLY A 108 10.68 -7.87 -6.06
CA GLY A 108 9.26 -7.62 -6.21
C GLY A 108 8.74 -6.70 -5.10
N GLY A 109 7.97 -5.73 -5.49
CA GLY A 109 7.41 -4.68 -4.66
C GLY A 109 6.98 -3.52 -5.55
N GLU A 110 6.70 -2.38 -4.95
CA GLU A 110 6.33 -1.17 -5.68
C GLU A 110 7.56 -0.38 -6.13
N ASP A 111 8.67 -0.54 -5.42
CA ASP A 111 9.90 0.23 -5.63
C ASP A 111 11.06 -0.64 -6.08
N GLN A 112 12.01 0.01 -6.76
CA GLN A 112 13.25 -0.66 -7.14
C GLN A 112 14.07 -1.05 -5.91
N GLY A 113 14.45 -2.32 -5.83
CA GLY A 113 15.18 -2.88 -4.69
C GLY A 113 14.30 -3.48 -3.61
N ASP A 114 12.98 -3.46 -3.79
CA ASP A 114 12.07 -4.19 -2.92
C ASP A 114 12.18 -5.70 -3.15
N ILE A 115 12.04 -6.43 -2.05
CA ILE A 115 12.05 -7.89 -2.03
C ILE A 115 10.75 -8.38 -1.39
N ARG A 116 10.13 -9.37 -2.00
CA ARG A 116 9.00 -10.12 -1.44
C ARG A 116 9.45 -11.50 -1.01
N GLY A 117 9.06 -11.90 0.18
CA GLY A 117 9.35 -13.22 0.74
C GLY A 117 8.11 -13.94 1.24
N GLU A 118 8.29 -15.18 1.61
CA GLU A 118 7.23 -16.09 2.08
C GLU A 118 7.04 -16.02 3.60
N SER A 119 8.15 -15.82 4.33
CA SER A 119 8.17 -15.80 5.80
C SER A 119 9.41 -15.08 6.33
N ILE A 120 9.44 -14.88 7.65
CA ILE A 120 10.58 -14.38 8.39
C ILE A 120 11.05 -15.47 9.36
N GLN A 121 12.33 -15.75 9.40
CA GLN A 121 12.97 -16.60 10.41
C GLN A 121 13.62 -15.73 11.48
N GLY A 122 13.29 -15.98 12.76
CA GLY A 122 13.89 -15.26 13.90
C GLY A 122 13.41 -13.83 14.07
N GLY A 123 12.26 -13.46 13.48
CA GLY A 123 11.62 -12.16 13.67
C GLY A 123 10.84 -12.06 14.97
N VAL A 124 10.37 -10.85 15.26
CA VAL A 124 9.50 -10.56 16.41
C VAL A 124 8.07 -10.35 15.93
N SER A 125 7.13 -11.07 16.53
CA SER A 125 5.70 -10.92 16.29
C SER A 125 5.04 -9.98 17.29
N ARG A 126 4.09 -9.19 16.82
CA ARG A 126 3.31 -8.27 17.65
C ARG A 126 1.87 -8.19 17.12
N VAL A 127 0.91 -8.33 18.00
CA VAL A 127 -0.50 -8.06 17.65
C VAL A 127 -0.71 -6.55 17.65
N LEU A 128 -1.23 -6.02 16.55
CA LEU A 128 -1.52 -4.60 16.37
C LEU A 128 -3.03 -4.37 16.36
N LYS A 129 -3.47 -3.30 17.05
CA LYS A 129 -4.85 -2.91 17.27
C LYS A 129 -5.06 -1.42 16.99
N PRO A 130 -6.30 -0.95 16.83
CA PRO A 130 -6.60 0.46 16.64
C PRO A 130 -5.93 1.36 17.69
N GLY A 131 -5.26 2.40 17.22
CA GLY A 131 -4.46 3.34 18.01
C GLY A 131 -2.97 2.99 18.11
N ASP A 132 -2.56 1.77 17.77
CA ASP A 132 -1.14 1.42 17.74
C ASP A 132 -0.42 2.16 16.60
N VAL A 133 0.81 2.57 16.90
CA VAL A 133 1.71 3.27 15.97
C VAL A 133 2.95 2.43 15.77
N MET A 134 3.39 2.31 14.52
CA MET A 134 4.58 1.55 14.16
C MET A 134 5.47 2.31 13.18
N PHE A 135 6.77 2.18 13.37
CA PHE A 135 7.79 2.60 12.43
C PHE A 135 8.61 1.38 12.00
N VAL A 136 8.77 1.21 10.70
CA VAL A 136 9.58 0.15 10.09
C VAL A 136 10.70 0.79 9.30
N PRO A 137 11.97 0.63 9.71
CA PRO A 137 13.09 1.17 8.96
C PRO A 137 13.29 0.43 7.63
N ALA A 138 13.86 1.13 6.66
CA ALA A 138 14.29 0.53 5.40
C ALA A 138 15.23 -0.66 5.64
N GLY A 139 15.15 -1.66 4.79
CA GLY A 139 15.95 -2.88 4.90
C GLY A 139 15.43 -3.93 5.89
N LEU A 140 14.42 -3.63 6.70
CA LEU A 140 13.90 -4.57 7.67
C LEU A 140 12.77 -5.43 7.05
N PRO A 141 12.87 -6.78 7.02
CA PRO A 141 11.78 -7.65 6.61
C PRO A 141 10.57 -7.47 7.52
N HIS A 142 9.37 -7.33 6.96
CA HIS A 142 8.15 -7.10 7.74
C HIS A 142 6.88 -7.46 6.97
N GLY A 143 5.79 -7.68 7.69
CA GLY A 143 4.46 -7.87 7.12
C GLY A 143 3.44 -8.41 8.11
N PHE A 144 2.17 -8.33 7.72
CA PHE A 144 1.09 -8.97 8.46
C PHE A 144 1.03 -10.46 8.08
N VAL A 145 1.36 -11.31 9.03
CA VAL A 145 1.35 -12.78 8.84
C VAL A 145 -0.04 -13.37 9.05
N GLU A 146 -0.92 -12.63 9.71
CA GLU A 146 -2.31 -13.01 9.97
C GLU A 146 -3.15 -11.76 10.24
N THR A 147 -4.43 -11.78 9.87
CA THR A 147 -5.44 -10.83 10.34
C THR A 147 -6.61 -11.59 10.92
N LYS A 148 -7.26 -11.07 11.95
CA LYS A 148 -8.43 -11.70 12.57
C LYS A 148 -9.60 -11.73 11.57
N ASP A 149 -9.98 -10.60 11.01
CA ASP A 149 -10.84 -10.44 9.84
C ASP A 149 -10.10 -9.59 8.83
N HIS A 150 -9.64 -8.45 9.28
CA HIS A 150 -8.85 -7.48 8.51
C HIS A 150 -8.01 -6.64 9.45
N VAL A 151 -7.12 -5.87 8.87
CA VAL A 151 -6.44 -4.74 9.50
C VAL A 151 -6.46 -3.56 8.54
N THR A 152 -6.86 -2.38 9.03
CA THR A 152 -6.85 -1.13 8.27
C THR A 152 -5.95 -0.12 8.97
N PHE A 153 -5.07 0.53 8.22
CA PHE A 153 -4.11 1.48 8.77
C PHE A 153 -3.80 2.60 7.77
N VAL A 154 -3.53 3.79 8.28
CA VAL A 154 -2.85 4.84 7.52
C VAL A 154 -1.38 4.48 7.44
N MET A 155 -0.80 4.62 6.27
CA MET A 155 0.62 4.43 6.03
C MET A 155 1.21 5.65 5.35
N VAL A 156 2.34 6.11 5.85
CA VAL A 156 3.24 7.02 5.15
C VAL A 156 4.52 6.26 4.88
N ARG A 157 4.83 6.08 3.60
CA ARG A 157 6.09 5.48 3.13
C ARG A 157 6.96 6.55 2.53
N PHE A 158 8.23 6.59 2.90
CA PHE A 158 9.15 7.64 2.45
C PHE A 158 10.57 7.13 2.31
N ASP A 159 11.29 7.72 1.36
CA ASP A 159 12.71 7.44 1.16
C ASP A 159 13.53 7.86 2.37
N VAL A 160 14.48 7.02 2.74
CA VAL A 160 15.54 7.35 3.70
C VAL A 160 16.85 7.56 2.95
N ARG A 161 17.67 8.44 3.47
CA ARG A 161 18.97 8.80 2.88
C ARG A 161 19.99 7.67 3.00
#